data_cefbe7f20231f4c6064f361963b80c31
#
_entry.id   cefbe7f20231f4c6064f361963b80c31
#
_cell.length_a   1.000
_cell.length_b   1.000
_cell.length_c   1.000
_cell.angle_alpha   90.00
_cell.angle_beta   90.00
_cell.angle_gamma   90.00
#
_symmetry.space_group_name_H-M   'P 1'
#
loop_
_entity.id
_entity.type
_entity.pdbx_description
1 polymer ?
#
loop_
_entity_poly.entity_id
_entity_poly.type
_entity_poly.pdbx_seq_one_letter_code
_entity_poly.pdbx_strand_id
1 'polypeptide(L)'
;MSSEDFAPIDFTEIESTQENERTDKFQQLYTLNLNDKVENKNGLTYLSWANAWAAFKTVYPNATYRIIKNPQTNLPFFMDENLGIMVFTEVTADHQTYEMWLPVMDSTNKAMRLSPYTYQVWDKKNNKYVERKVDAATMFDINKTVMRCLVKNLAMFGLGLYIFAGEDMPETVSDDAMQTPVQDVAKPRSRTRKPQQQVDRYAGIRTAINAAHDTTALLNLYHQHENEVNGNPEILALFTERKLQLQAA
;
A
#
# COMPACT_ATOMS: atom_id res chain seq x y z
N MET A 1 26.78 -53.24 23.93
CA MET A 1 25.78 -52.35 23.29
C MET A 1 26.26 -50.93 23.61
N SER A 2 26.88 -50.30 22.64
CA SER A 2 27.45 -48.97 22.77
C SER A 2 26.30 -47.93 22.83
N SER A 3 26.37 -47.07 23.84
CA SER A 3 25.55 -45.86 23.91
C SER A 3 25.96 -44.97 22.76
N GLU A 4 25.08 -44.80 21.77
CA GLU A 4 25.24 -43.77 20.76
C GLU A 4 25.10 -42.42 21.43
N ASP A 5 26.18 -41.66 21.45
CA ASP A 5 26.24 -40.28 21.89
C ASP A 5 25.32 -39.44 20.98
N PHE A 6 24.12 -39.12 21.47
CA PHE A 6 23.32 -38.07 20.89
C PHE A 6 24.03 -36.71 21.15
N ALA A 7 24.63 -36.15 20.15
CA ALA A 7 25.11 -34.76 20.22
C ALA A 7 23.94 -33.83 20.60
N PRO A 8 24.12 -32.90 21.52
CA PRO A 8 23.06 -31.96 21.89
C PRO A 8 22.66 -31.15 20.66
N ILE A 9 21.36 -31.12 20.38
CA ILE A 9 20.80 -30.30 19.27
C ILE A 9 21.03 -28.83 19.62
N ASP A 10 21.76 -28.13 18.77
CA ASP A 10 21.97 -26.69 18.93
C ASP A 10 20.71 -25.94 18.45
N PHE A 11 19.88 -25.54 19.40
CA PHE A 11 18.65 -24.81 19.14
C PHE A 11 18.88 -23.41 18.59
N THR A 12 20.08 -22.82 18.80
CA THR A 12 20.42 -21.47 18.31
C THR A 12 20.58 -21.44 16.78
N GLU A 13 21.14 -22.50 16.17
CA GLU A 13 21.21 -22.62 14.71
C GLU A 13 19.81 -22.79 14.08
N ILE A 14 18.93 -23.54 14.76
CA ILE A 14 17.55 -23.74 14.27
C ILE A 14 16.77 -22.43 14.30
N GLU A 15 16.87 -21.66 15.40
CA GLU A 15 16.20 -20.36 15.53
C GLU A 15 16.70 -19.34 14.51
N SER A 16 18.01 -19.24 14.29
CA SER A 16 18.60 -18.32 13.30
C SER A 16 18.21 -18.68 11.87
N THR A 17 18.11 -19.96 11.53
CA THR A 17 17.67 -20.42 10.20
C THR A 17 16.20 -20.06 9.97
N GLN A 18 15.34 -20.28 10.95
CA GLN A 18 13.91 -19.94 10.84
C GLN A 18 13.68 -18.44 10.73
N GLU A 19 14.46 -17.61 11.42
CA GLU A 19 14.36 -16.16 11.36
C GLU A 19 14.81 -15.63 9.99
N ASN A 20 15.87 -16.17 9.41
CA ASN A 20 16.32 -15.84 8.07
C ASN A 20 15.29 -16.24 7.00
N GLU A 21 14.69 -17.43 7.09
CA GLU A 21 13.63 -17.86 6.15
C GLU A 21 12.38 -16.97 6.23
N ARG A 22 12.01 -16.52 7.42
CA ARG A 22 10.87 -15.60 7.63
C ARG A 22 11.13 -14.23 7.01
N THR A 23 12.33 -13.69 7.22
CA THR A 23 12.74 -12.41 6.65
C THR A 23 12.74 -12.47 5.13
N ASP A 24 13.19 -13.57 4.54
CA ASP A 24 13.18 -13.79 3.10
C ASP A 24 11.75 -13.85 2.54
N LYS A 25 10.84 -14.59 3.18
CA LYS A 25 9.43 -14.69 2.77
C LYS A 25 8.68 -13.38 2.89
N PHE A 26 8.91 -12.61 3.97
CA PHE A 26 8.35 -11.27 4.09
C PHE A 26 8.82 -10.38 2.95
N GLN A 27 10.13 -10.36 2.66
CA GLN A 27 10.70 -9.57 1.59
C GLN A 27 10.17 -9.99 0.22
N GLN A 28 9.99 -11.29 -0.01
CA GLN A 28 9.39 -11.82 -1.23
C GLN A 28 7.96 -11.31 -1.44
N LEU A 29 7.12 -11.31 -0.41
CA LEU A 29 5.76 -10.77 -0.48
C LEU A 29 5.75 -9.24 -0.59
N TYR A 30 6.66 -8.56 0.12
CA TYR A 30 6.75 -7.09 0.14
C TYR A 30 7.14 -6.52 -1.23
N THR A 31 8.03 -7.21 -1.95
CA THR A 31 8.48 -6.79 -3.28
C THR A 31 7.57 -7.26 -4.41
N LEU A 32 6.56 -8.09 -4.10
CA LEU A 32 5.64 -8.60 -5.12
C LEU A 32 4.80 -7.47 -5.72
N ASN A 33 4.90 -7.28 -7.03
CA ASN A 33 4.09 -6.30 -7.74
C ASN A 33 2.67 -6.82 -7.96
N LEU A 34 1.69 -6.12 -7.38
CA LEU A 34 0.26 -6.43 -7.47
C LEU A 34 -0.53 -5.37 -8.23
N ASN A 35 0.14 -4.43 -8.92
CA ASN A 35 -0.51 -3.26 -9.51
C ASN A 35 -1.57 -3.60 -10.57
N ASP A 36 -1.40 -4.68 -11.30
CA ASP A 36 -2.39 -5.19 -12.29
C ASP A 36 -3.59 -5.90 -11.64
N LYS A 37 -3.52 -6.18 -10.34
CA LYS A 37 -4.56 -6.91 -9.59
C LYS A 37 -5.36 -6.00 -8.65
N VAL A 38 -5.05 -4.71 -8.62
CA VAL A 38 -5.73 -3.73 -7.78
C VAL A 38 -6.75 -2.93 -8.56
N GLU A 39 -7.84 -2.56 -7.89
CA GLU A 39 -8.89 -1.67 -8.39
C GLU A 39 -8.90 -0.38 -7.56
N ASN A 40 -9.11 0.76 -8.21
CA ASN A 40 -9.29 2.03 -7.50
C ASN A 40 -10.77 2.37 -7.43
N LYS A 41 -11.30 2.51 -6.21
CA LYS A 41 -12.70 2.90 -5.95
C LYS A 41 -12.74 4.03 -4.92
N ASN A 42 -13.35 5.15 -5.28
CA ASN A 42 -13.51 6.31 -4.39
C ASN A 42 -12.18 6.83 -3.79
N GLY A 43 -11.09 6.78 -4.56
CA GLY A 43 -9.77 7.20 -4.10
C GLY A 43 -9.02 6.18 -3.25
N LEU A 44 -9.63 5.04 -2.93
CA LEU A 44 -8.98 3.94 -2.21
C LEU A 44 -8.59 2.82 -3.18
N THR A 45 -7.42 2.25 -2.95
CA THR A 45 -6.92 1.11 -3.73
C THR A 45 -7.39 -0.19 -3.08
N TYR A 46 -8.02 -1.06 -3.87
CA TYR A 46 -8.53 -2.34 -3.40
C TYR A 46 -7.80 -3.49 -4.09
N LEU A 47 -7.22 -4.36 -3.30
CA LEU A 47 -6.76 -5.67 -3.75
C LEU A 47 -7.88 -6.69 -3.50
N SER A 48 -8.29 -7.41 -4.55
CA SER A 48 -9.27 -8.50 -4.41
C SER A 48 -8.73 -9.56 -3.44
N TRP A 49 -9.58 -9.99 -2.48
CA TRP A 49 -9.21 -11.03 -1.52
C TRP A 49 -8.76 -12.33 -2.19
N ALA A 50 -9.37 -12.69 -3.32
CA ALA A 50 -9.01 -13.89 -4.06
C ALA A 50 -7.60 -13.79 -4.65
N ASN A 51 -7.24 -12.64 -5.23
CA ASN A 51 -5.90 -12.38 -5.74
C ASN A 51 -4.87 -12.32 -4.61
N ALA A 52 -5.24 -11.66 -3.50
CA ALA A 52 -4.38 -11.57 -2.31
C ALA A 52 -4.10 -12.97 -1.73
N TRP A 53 -5.15 -13.76 -1.52
CA TRP A 53 -5.02 -15.11 -0.97
C TRP A 53 -4.23 -16.04 -1.90
N ALA A 54 -4.50 -16.00 -3.21
CA ALA A 54 -3.74 -16.78 -4.19
C ALA A 54 -2.25 -16.43 -4.17
N ALA A 55 -1.92 -15.14 -4.20
CA ALA A 55 -0.53 -14.68 -4.12
C ALA A 55 0.13 -15.08 -2.79
N PHE A 56 -0.57 -14.93 -1.68
CA PHE A 56 -0.07 -15.33 -0.36
C PHE A 56 0.25 -16.82 -0.27
N LYS A 57 -0.63 -17.67 -0.80
CA LYS A 57 -0.47 -19.12 -0.81
C LYS A 57 0.68 -19.61 -1.69
N THR A 58 1.22 -18.80 -2.60
CA THR A 58 2.44 -19.17 -3.35
C THR A 58 3.69 -19.16 -2.47
N VAL A 59 3.73 -18.29 -1.44
CA VAL A 59 4.84 -18.18 -0.48
C VAL A 59 4.59 -18.99 0.77
N TYR A 60 3.33 -19.02 1.24
CA TYR A 60 2.90 -19.74 2.43
C TYR A 60 1.82 -20.79 2.08
N PRO A 61 2.19 -21.93 1.47
CA PRO A 61 1.23 -22.94 0.99
C PRO A 61 0.36 -23.53 2.11
N ASN A 62 0.88 -23.60 3.32
CA ASN A 62 0.18 -24.15 4.49
C ASN A 62 -0.57 -23.09 5.32
N ALA A 63 -0.57 -21.82 4.87
CA ALA A 63 -1.28 -20.77 5.58
C ALA A 63 -2.79 -21.05 5.70
N THR A 64 -3.34 -20.67 6.82
CA THR A 64 -4.77 -20.73 7.12
C THR A 64 -5.27 -19.39 7.60
N TYR A 65 -6.58 -19.15 7.47
CA TYR A 65 -7.22 -17.99 8.09
C TYR A 65 -8.49 -18.40 8.84
N ARG A 66 -8.87 -17.59 9.78
CA ARG A 66 -10.09 -17.74 10.56
C ARG A 66 -10.80 -16.39 10.68
N ILE A 67 -12.13 -16.42 10.54
CA ILE A 67 -13.00 -15.29 10.86
C ILE A 67 -13.39 -15.44 12.32
N ILE A 68 -13.06 -14.46 13.16
CA ILE A 68 -13.38 -14.49 14.58
C ILE A 68 -14.85 -14.12 14.75
N LYS A 69 -15.57 -15.03 15.38
CA LYS A 69 -17.00 -14.86 15.64
C LYS A 69 -17.25 -14.42 17.08
N ASN A 70 -18.26 -13.61 17.25
CA ASN A 70 -18.74 -13.27 18.59
C ASN A 70 -19.20 -14.55 19.31
N PRO A 71 -18.66 -14.86 20.50
CA PRO A 71 -18.94 -16.11 21.19
C PRO A 71 -20.39 -16.24 21.69
N GLN A 72 -21.07 -15.12 21.87
CA GLN A 72 -22.46 -15.09 22.37
C GLN A 72 -23.49 -15.26 21.24
N THR A 73 -23.23 -14.66 20.06
CA THR A 73 -24.18 -14.63 18.96
C THR A 73 -23.81 -15.57 17.82
N ASN A 74 -22.58 -16.09 17.79
CA ASN A 74 -21.97 -16.84 16.69
C ASN A 74 -21.93 -16.07 15.35
N LEU A 75 -22.16 -14.75 15.35
CA LEU A 75 -22.07 -13.89 14.17
C LEU A 75 -20.63 -13.47 13.90
N PRO A 76 -20.24 -13.22 12.63
CA PRO A 76 -18.87 -12.87 12.24
C PRO A 76 -18.55 -11.38 12.49
N PHE A 77 -19.15 -10.77 13.49
CA PHE A 77 -18.91 -9.39 13.87
C PHE A 77 -19.20 -9.15 15.36
N PHE A 78 -18.61 -8.07 15.86
CA PHE A 78 -18.86 -7.50 17.18
C PHE A 78 -19.48 -6.13 16.99
N MET A 79 -20.28 -5.69 17.94
CA MET A 79 -20.88 -4.38 17.87
C MET A 79 -20.89 -3.67 19.22
N ASP A 80 -20.79 -2.35 19.15
CA ASP A 80 -21.13 -1.41 20.21
C ASP A 80 -22.17 -0.44 19.67
N GLU A 81 -23.17 -0.11 20.46
CA GLU A 81 -24.29 0.74 20.04
C GLU A 81 -23.84 2.16 19.64
N ASN A 82 -22.77 2.66 20.25
CA ASN A 82 -22.24 4.00 20.02
C ASN A 82 -21.10 4.03 19.00
N LEU A 83 -20.19 3.05 19.04
CA LEU A 83 -19.00 3.00 18.21
C LEU A 83 -19.25 2.36 16.84
N GLY A 84 -20.18 1.41 16.74
CA GLY A 84 -20.53 0.74 15.49
C GLY A 84 -20.14 -0.73 15.48
N ILE A 85 -19.96 -1.28 14.27
CA ILE A 85 -19.73 -2.70 14.02
C ILE A 85 -18.28 -2.91 13.62
N MET A 86 -17.67 -4.01 14.12
CA MET A 86 -16.30 -4.38 13.90
C MET A 86 -16.18 -5.86 13.53
N VAL A 87 -15.29 -6.17 12.61
CA VAL A 87 -14.97 -7.54 12.20
C VAL A 87 -13.51 -7.86 12.52
N PHE A 88 -13.21 -9.14 12.73
CA PHE A 88 -11.87 -9.61 13.05
C PHE A 88 -11.51 -10.81 12.19
N THR A 89 -10.27 -10.86 11.74
CA THR A 89 -9.68 -12.01 11.05
C THR A 89 -8.37 -12.39 11.70
N GLU A 90 -8.04 -13.66 11.64
CA GLU A 90 -6.77 -14.22 12.09
C GLU A 90 -6.14 -14.95 10.91
N VAL A 91 -4.86 -14.75 10.69
CA VAL A 91 -4.08 -15.46 9.66
C VAL A 91 -2.90 -16.14 10.36
N THR A 92 -2.72 -17.43 10.10
CA THR A 92 -1.59 -18.20 10.58
C THR A 92 -0.77 -18.72 9.41
N ALA A 93 0.54 -18.43 9.43
CA ALA A 93 1.52 -18.91 8.46
C ALA A 93 2.86 -19.12 9.15
N ASP A 94 3.52 -20.26 8.90
CA ASP A 94 4.84 -20.63 9.45
C ASP A 94 4.97 -20.33 10.96
N HIS A 95 4.02 -20.82 11.75
CA HIS A 95 3.96 -20.65 13.21
C HIS A 95 3.76 -19.19 13.70
N GLN A 96 3.56 -18.24 12.80
CA GLN A 96 3.17 -16.87 13.12
C GLN A 96 1.68 -16.70 12.95
N THR A 97 1.06 -16.00 13.90
CA THR A 97 -0.37 -15.68 13.83
C THR A 97 -0.55 -14.19 14.06
N TYR A 98 -1.22 -13.54 13.11
CA TYR A 98 -1.63 -12.15 13.24
C TYR A 98 -3.16 -12.04 13.26
N GLU A 99 -3.63 -11.21 14.17
CA GLU A 99 -5.02 -10.79 14.23
C GLU A 99 -5.14 -9.39 13.61
N MET A 100 -6.21 -9.16 12.86
CA MET A 100 -6.54 -7.86 12.28
C MET A 100 -8.01 -7.58 12.50
N TRP A 101 -8.34 -6.31 12.66
CA TRP A 101 -9.71 -5.87 12.80
C TRP A 101 -10.00 -4.66 11.91
N LEU A 102 -11.24 -4.53 11.47
CA LEU A 102 -11.73 -3.38 10.71
C LEU A 102 -13.14 -2.98 11.15
N PRO A 103 -13.43 -1.68 11.22
CA PRO A 103 -14.79 -1.20 11.36
C PRO A 103 -15.57 -1.43 10.04
N VAL A 104 -16.86 -1.74 10.17
CA VAL A 104 -17.78 -1.73 9.04
C VAL A 104 -18.15 -0.29 8.76
N MET A 105 -17.84 0.18 7.56
CA MET A 105 -17.99 1.58 7.16
C MET A 105 -18.81 1.70 5.88
N ASP A 106 -19.52 2.84 5.77
CA ASP A 106 -20.15 3.25 4.52
C ASP A 106 -19.16 3.82 3.50
N SER A 107 -19.64 4.28 2.37
CA SER A 107 -18.82 4.87 1.30
C SER A 107 -18.16 6.20 1.66
N THR A 108 -18.53 6.80 2.79
CA THR A 108 -17.98 8.06 3.31
C THR A 108 -17.08 7.85 4.52
N ASN A 109 -16.64 6.61 4.75
CA ASN A 109 -15.78 6.19 5.88
C ASN A 109 -16.41 6.42 7.25
N LYS A 110 -17.75 6.42 7.35
CA LYS A 110 -18.46 6.49 8.63
C LYS A 110 -18.82 5.09 9.12
N ALA A 111 -18.54 4.82 10.40
CA ALA A 111 -18.84 3.54 11.02
C ALA A 111 -20.35 3.26 10.94
N MET A 112 -20.71 2.09 10.43
CA MET A 112 -22.11 1.66 10.35
C MET A 112 -22.56 1.00 11.66
N ARG A 113 -23.86 1.09 11.93
CA ARG A 113 -24.53 0.46 13.08
C ARG A 113 -25.62 -0.49 12.59
N LEU A 114 -26.24 -1.23 13.50
CA LEU A 114 -27.41 -2.06 13.16
C LEU A 114 -28.67 -1.22 12.88
N SER A 115 -28.68 0.04 13.32
CA SER A 115 -29.74 1.01 13.02
C SER A 115 -29.16 2.22 12.29
N PRO A 116 -29.92 2.86 11.39
CA PRO A 116 -29.46 4.06 10.72
C PRO A 116 -29.34 5.22 11.73
N TYR A 117 -28.42 6.15 11.47
CA TYR A 117 -28.27 7.37 12.26
C TYR A 117 -27.90 8.55 11.36
N THR A 118 -28.07 9.77 11.87
CA THR A 118 -27.69 11.00 11.19
C THR A 118 -26.56 11.72 11.96
N TYR A 119 -25.76 12.49 11.24
CA TYR A 119 -24.71 13.32 11.79
C TYR A 119 -24.60 14.63 11.00
N GLN A 120 -24.06 15.67 11.61
CA GLN A 120 -23.90 16.97 10.97
C GLN A 120 -22.47 17.16 10.46
N VAL A 121 -22.35 17.66 9.21
CA VAL A 121 -21.09 18.01 8.57
C VAL A 121 -21.12 19.47 8.17
N TRP A 122 -20.04 20.18 8.43
CA TRP A 122 -19.89 21.55 7.96
C TRP A 122 -19.67 21.59 6.45
N ASP A 123 -20.59 22.17 5.71
CA ASP A 123 -20.46 22.42 4.28
C ASP A 123 -19.75 23.77 4.05
N LYS A 124 -18.47 23.70 3.72
CA LYS A 124 -17.63 24.89 3.47
C LYS A 124 -18.15 25.75 2.31
N LYS A 125 -18.78 25.15 1.29
CA LYS A 125 -19.30 25.85 0.12
C LYS A 125 -20.52 26.71 0.45
N ASN A 126 -21.40 26.19 1.28
CA ASN A 126 -22.66 26.82 1.66
C ASN A 126 -22.60 27.50 3.04
N ASN A 127 -21.47 27.40 3.74
CA ASN A 127 -21.21 27.96 5.07
C ASN A 127 -22.31 27.60 6.09
N LYS A 128 -22.72 26.32 6.11
CA LYS A 128 -23.76 25.80 7.00
C LYS A 128 -23.53 24.33 7.36
N TYR A 129 -24.13 23.90 8.45
CA TYR A 129 -24.22 22.48 8.79
C TYR A 129 -25.26 21.79 7.89
N VAL A 130 -24.87 20.62 7.35
CA VAL A 130 -25.72 19.74 6.54
C VAL A 130 -25.83 18.42 7.26
N GLU A 131 -27.05 17.92 7.41
CA GLU A 131 -27.31 16.60 7.96
C GLU A 131 -27.00 15.53 6.91
N ARG A 132 -26.26 14.51 7.32
CA ARG A 132 -25.97 13.32 6.52
C ARG A 132 -26.45 12.08 7.24
N LYS A 133 -26.93 11.09 6.50
CA LYS A 133 -27.43 9.83 7.00
C LYS A 133 -26.41 8.71 6.74
N VAL A 134 -26.24 7.86 7.73
CA VAL A 134 -25.59 6.54 7.58
C VAL A 134 -26.67 5.48 7.69
N ASP A 135 -26.77 4.63 6.69
CA ASP A 135 -27.74 3.52 6.69
C ASP A 135 -27.31 2.39 7.62
N ALA A 136 -28.26 1.55 8.01
CA ALA A 136 -27.97 0.35 8.78
C ALA A 136 -27.09 -0.61 7.98
N ALA A 137 -26.13 -1.26 8.66
CA ALA A 137 -25.29 -2.27 8.05
C ALA A 137 -26.09 -3.51 7.66
N THR A 138 -25.75 -4.07 6.53
CA THR A 138 -26.27 -5.35 6.03
C THR A 138 -25.22 -6.45 6.15
N MET A 139 -25.65 -7.71 6.02
CA MET A 139 -24.69 -8.84 5.96
C MET A 139 -23.76 -8.76 4.75
N PHE A 140 -24.15 -8.04 3.71
CA PHE A 140 -23.26 -7.76 2.57
C PHE A 140 -22.10 -6.83 2.97
N ASP A 141 -22.39 -5.78 3.75
CA ASP A 141 -21.36 -4.84 4.26
C ASP A 141 -20.41 -5.54 5.23
N ILE A 142 -20.96 -6.41 6.10
CA ILE A 142 -20.18 -7.27 6.99
C ILE A 142 -19.22 -8.15 6.18
N ASN A 143 -19.75 -8.91 5.20
CA ASN A 143 -18.92 -9.80 4.37
C ASN A 143 -17.84 -9.04 3.59
N LYS A 144 -18.19 -7.91 2.99
CA LYS A 144 -17.25 -7.03 2.28
C LYS A 144 -16.11 -6.58 3.22
N THR A 145 -16.45 -6.20 4.44
CA THR A 145 -15.46 -5.75 5.43
C THR A 145 -14.59 -6.90 5.94
N VAL A 146 -15.16 -8.10 6.15
CA VAL A 146 -14.39 -9.30 6.50
C VAL A 146 -13.34 -9.60 5.44
N MET A 147 -13.69 -9.53 4.15
CA MET A 147 -12.73 -9.78 3.07
C MET A 147 -11.65 -8.70 2.98
N ARG A 148 -11.98 -7.42 3.23
CA ARG A 148 -10.99 -6.34 3.34
C ARG A 148 -10.07 -6.54 4.56
N CYS A 149 -10.64 -6.95 5.69
CA CYS A 149 -9.89 -7.25 6.91
C CYS A 149 -8.88 -8.37 6.67
N LEU A 150 -9.28 -9.44 5.96
CA LEU A 150 -8.37 -10.52 5.58
C LEU A 150 -7.20 -9.99 4.74
N VAL A 151 -7.46 -9.16 3.72
CA VAL A 151 -6.38 -8.61 2.87
C VAL A 151 -5.42 -7.73 3.67
N LYS A 152 -5.92 -6.89 4.58
CA LYS A 152 -5.05 -6.11 5.50
C LYS A 152 -4.24 -7.02 6.44
N ASN A 153 -4.81 -8.14 6.88
CA ASN A 153 -4.07 -9.10 7.70
C ASN A 153 -2.92 -9.75 6.91
N LEU A 154 -3.15 -10.11 5.62
CA LEU A 154 -2.08 -10.62 4.75
C LEU A 154 -0.96 -9.60 4.54
N ALA A 155 -1.27 -8.31 4.58
CA ALA A 155 -0.27 -7.24 4.48
C ALA A 155 0.69 -7.21 5.68
N MET A 156 0.29 -7.71 6.84
CA MET A 156 1.18 -7.85 8.00
C MET A 156 2.34 -8.83 7.74
N PHE A 157 2.17 -9.75 6.79
CA PHE A 157 3.22 -10.65 6.30
C PHE A 157 3.99 -10.07 5.10
N GLY A 158 3.74 -8.81 4.72
CA GLY A 158 4.41 -8.10 3.63
C GLY A 158 3.57 -7.96 2.35
N LEU A 159 2.51 -8.75 2.13
CA LEU A 159 1.78 -8.78 0.87
C LEU A 159 1.07 -7.45 0.57
N GLY A 160 1.56 -6.72 -0.44
CA GLY A 160 0.93 -5.48 -0.88
C GLY A 160 0.86 -4.40 0.20
N LEU A 161 1.78 -4.39 1.17
CA LEU A 161 1.78 -3.43 2.29
C LEU A 161 1.76 -1.97 1.79
N TYR A 162 2.41 -1.70 0.66
CA TYR A 162 2.43 -0.38 0.01
C TYR A 162 1.04 0.11 -0.45
N ILE A 163 0.08 -0.80 -0.67
CA ILE A 163 -1.30 -0.46 -1.08
C ILE A 163 -2.02 0.30 0.05
N PHE A 164 -1.69 -0.02 1.30
CA PHE A 164 -2.32 0.55 2.49
C PHE A 164 -1.55 1.75 3.05
N ALA A 165 -0.39 2.10 2.48
CA ALA A 165 0.37 3.25 2.89
C ALA A 165 -0.45 4.54 2.66
N GLY A 166 -0.73 5.28 3.73
CA GLY A 166 -1.50 6.53 3.70
C GLY A 166 -3.02 6.39 3.93
N GLU A 167 -3.58 5.18 4.11
CA GLU A 167 -5.00 5.02 4.41
C GLU A 167 -5.43 5.65 5.76
N ASP A 168 -4.52 5.73 6.72
CA ASP A 168 -4.78 6.24 8.07
C ASP A 168 -4.39 7.72 8.26
N MET A 169 -4.21 8.46 7.15
CA MET A 169 -3.89 9.88 7.21
C MET A 169 -5.07 10.70 7.71
N PRO A 170 -4.84 11.70 8.61
CA PRO A 170 -5.92 12.56 9.10
C PRO A 170 -6.62 13.32 7.98
N GLU A 171 -7.95 13.36 7.98
CA GLU A 171 -8.79 14.07 6.99
C GLU A 171 -8.53 15.59 6.91
N THR A 172 -7.72 16.15 7.80
CA THR A 172 -7.47 17.61 7.93
C THR A 172 -6.27 18.13 7.13
N VAL A 173 -5.54 17.27 6.43
CA VAL A 173 -4.43 17.73 5.58
C VAL A 173 -5.02 18.09 4.22
N SER A 174 -5.17 19.39 3.97
CA SER A 174 -5.50 19.92 2.64
C SER A 174 -4.46 19.42 1.63
N ASP A 175 -4.91 19.10 0.42
CA ASP A 175 -4.12 18.55 -0.71
C ASP A 175 -2.83 19.32 -1.07
N ASP A 176 -2.57 20.45 -0.43
CA ASP A 176 -1.40 21.31 -0.69
C ASP A 176 -0.14 20.99 0.14
N ALA A 177 -0.20 20.07 1.12
CA ALA A 177 0.90 19.91 2.09
C ALA A 177 1.66 18.57 2.02
N MET A 178 1.33 17.63 1.13
CA MET A 178 2.03 16.35 1.02
C MET A 178 2.45 16.00 -0.40
N GLN A 179 3.50 16.66 -0.85
CA GLN A 179 4.43 16.08 -1.82
C GLN A 179 5.59 15.44 -1.07
N THR A 180 5.37 14.27 -0.47
CA THR A 180 6.45 13.30 -0.26
C THR A 180 6.49 12.38 -1.47
N PRO A 181 7.66 12.09 -2.03
CA PRO A 181 7.77 11.28 -3.24
C PRO A 181 7.46 9.83 -2.92
N VAL A 182 6.18 9.44 -3.05
CA VAL A 182 5.84 8.04 -3.27
C VAL A 182 6.21 7.76 -4.72
N GLN A 183 7.13 6.83 -4.93
CA GLN A 183 7.54 6.37 -6.25
C GLN A 183 6.33 6.15 -7.14
N ASP A 184 6.38 6.72 -8.35
CA ASP A 184 5.34 6.66 -9.37
C ASP A 184 4.92 5.23 -9.68
N VAL A 185 3.82 4.79 -9.05
CA VAL A 185 3.06 3.63 -9.52
C VAL A 185 2.04 4.13 -10.51
N ALA A 186 2.25 3.82 -11.78
CA ALA A 186 1.46 4.26 -12.92
C ALA A 186 -0.05 4.00 -12.69
N LYS A 187 -0.86 5.06 -12.65
CA LYS A 187 -2.32 5.00 -12.58
C LYS A 187 -2.91 4.44 -13.87
N PRO A 188 -3.82 3.46 -13.85
CA PRO A 188 -4.58 3.08 -15.03
C PRO A 188 -5.57 4.19 -15.39
N ARG A 189 -5.51 4.63 -16.64
CA ARG A 189 -6.32 5.71 -17.21
C ARG A 189 -7.78 5.30 -17.30
N SER A 190 -8.68 6.06 -16.66
CA SER A 190 -10.10 6.10 -16.96
C SER A 190 -10.47 7.44 -17.59
N ARG A 191 -10.95 7.36 -18.84
CA ARG A 191 -11.79 8.26 -19.64
C ARG A 191 -11.58 9.78 -19.58
N THR A 192 -11.02 10.28 -20.69
CA THR A 192 -11.29 11.56 -21.38
C THR A 192 -11.52 12.79 -20.50
N ARG A 193 -10.43 13.45 -20.12
CA ARG A 193 -10.32 14.90 -20.06
C ARG A 193 -9.29 15.36 -21.09
N LYS A 194 -9.57 16.49 -21.76
CA LYS A 194 -8.71 17.14 -22.75
C LYS A 194 -7.27 17.24 -22.22
N PRO A 195 -6.24 17.11 -23.08
CA PRO A 195 -4.85 17.11 -22.64
C PRO A 195 -4.49 18.48 -22.05
N GLN A 196 -4.30 18.52 -20.73
CA GLN A 196 -3.45 19.53 -20.11
C GLN A 196 -2.02 19.17 -20.46
N GLN A 197 -1.30 20.05 -21.14
CA GLN A 197 0.11 19.92 -21.43
C GLN A 197 0.86 19.59 -20.12
N GLN A 198 1.42 18.40 -20.03
CA GLN A 198 2.43 18.09 -19.04
C GLN A 198 3.63 19.01 -19.33
N VAL A 199 3.86 19.97 -18.45
CA VAL A 199 5.10 20.74 -18.48
C VAL A 199 6.20 19.75 -18.11
N ASP A 200 7.05 19.40 -19.08
CA ASP A 200 8.23 18.55 -18.83
C ASP A 200 9.17 19.30 -17.89
N ARG A 201 9.21 18.87 -16.62
CA ARG A 201 10.01 19.49 -15.55
C ARG A 201 11.49 19.55 -15.90
N TYR A 202 11.96 18.65 -16.76
CA TYR A 202 13.34 18.52 -17.18
C TYR A 202 13.60 19.07 -18.60
N ALA A 203 12.60 19.67 -19.24
CA ALA A 203 12.77 20.24 -20.59
C ALA A 203 13.92 21.27 -20.65
N GLY A 204 14.06 22.11 -19.62
CA GLY A 204 15.17 23.06 -19.50
C GLY A 204 16.53 22.39 -19.41
N ILE A 205 16.66 21.35 -18.59
CA ILE A 205 17.90 20.60 -18.40
C ILE A 205 18.27 19.86 -19.69
N ARG A 206 17.31 19.20 -20.34
CA ARG A 206 17.54 18.50 -21.64
C ARG A 206 18.02 19.48 -22.73
N THR A 207 17.43 20.65 -22.81
CA THR A 207 17.85 21.69 -23.75
C THR A 207 19.26 22.18 -23.43
N ALA A 208 19.60 22.41 -22.18
CA ALA A 208 20.92 22.85 -21.76
C ALA A 208 22.01 21.78 -22.00
N ILE A 209 21.72 20.48 -21.78
CA ILE A 209 22.63 19.38 -22.11
C ILE A 209 22.95 19.35 -23.61
N ASN A 210 21.93 19.49 -24.46
CA ASN A 210 22.12 19.51 -25.92
C ASN A 210 22.86 20.75 -26.41
N ALA A 211 22.74 21.88 -25.73
CA ALA A 211 23.41 23.13 -26.03
C ALA A 211 24.87 23.22 -25.53
N ALA A 212 25.29 22.31 -24.66
CA ALA A 212 26.67 22.28 -24.15
C ALA A 212 27.66 22.02 -25.31
N HIS A 213 28.63 22.91 -25.48
CA HIS A 213 29.59 22.86 -26.59
C HIS A 213 30.92 22.21 -26.21
N ASP A 214 31.20 22.05 -24.93
CA ASP A 214 32.41 21.39 -24.41
C ASP A 214 32.12 20.62 -23.11
N THR A 215 33.06 19.77 -22.74
CA THR A 215 32.96 18.92 -21.55
C THR A 215 32.97 19.72 -20.24
N THR A 216 33.56 20.92 -20.22
CA THR A 216 33.62 21.79 -19.04
C THR A 216 32.26 22.42 -18.77
N ALA A 217 31.59 22.90 -19.82
CA ALA A 217 30.21 23.44 -19.74
C ALA A 217 29.24 22.35 -19.29
N LEU A 218 29.38 21.13 -19.82
CA LEU A 218 28.56 19.99 -19.43
C LEU A 218 28.76 19.58 -17.96
N LEU A 219 30.00 19.61 -17.48
CA LEU A 219 30.33 19.32 -16.08
C LEU A 219 29.75 20.36 -15.11
N ASN A 220 29.88 21.65 -15.46
CA ASN A 220 29.27 22.73 -14.67
C ASN A 220 27.74 22.60 -14.59
N LEU A 221 27.10 22.24 -15.69
CA LEU A 221 25.66 22.00 -15.73
C LEU A 221 25.27 20.81 -14.84
N TYR A 222 26.07 19.74 -14.84
CA TYR A 222 25.86 18.58 -13.96
C TYR A 222 25.92 19.00 -12.48
N HIS A 223 26.96 19.72 -12.06
CA HIS A 223 27.09 20.19 -10.65
C HIS A 223 25.96 21.14 -10.25
N GLN A 224 25.49 21.99 -11.17
CA GLN A 224 24.39 22.90 -10.90
C GLN A 224 23.06 22.16 -10.61
N HIS A 225 22.86 21.00 -11.23
CA HIS A 225 21.65 20.21 -11.12
C HIS A 225 21.86 18.82 -10.51
N GLU A 226 22.95 18.61 -9.77
CA GLU A 226 23.39 17.31 -9.26
C GLU A 226 22.29 16.53 -8.52
N ASN A 227 21.54 17.21 -7.66
CA ASN A 227 20.44 16.59 -6.90
C ASN A 227 19.26 16.14 -7.78
N GLU A 228 19.00 16.87 -8.86
CA GLU A 228 17.92 16.56 -9.80
C GLU A 228 18.35 15.44 -10.79
N VAL A 229 19.61 15.45 -11.18
CA VAL A 229 20.20 14.49 -12.14
C VAL A 229 20.43 13.12 -11.49
N ASN A 230 20.96 13.06 -10.27
CA ASN A 230 21.21 11.80 -9.57
C ASN A 230 19.91 11.06 -9.22
N GLY A 231 18.77 11.74 -9.16
CA GLY A 231 17.45 11.16 -8.95
C GLY A 231 16.75 10.68 -10.22
N ASN A 232 17.33 10.93 -11.43
CA ASN A 232 16.68 10.61 -12.69
C ASN A 232 17.63 9.89 -13.67
N PRO A 233 17.49 8.53 -13.84
CA PRO A 233 18.35 7.74 -14.71
C PRO A 233 18.35 8.19 -16.19
N GLU A 234 17.19 8.71 -16.69
CA GLU A 234 17.10 9.18 -18.09
C GLU A 234 17.95 10.43 -18.33
N ILE A 235 17.93 11.37 -17.39
CA ILE A 235 18.73 12.59 -17.50
C ILE A 235 20.21 12.27 -17.34
N LEU A 236 20.58 11.37 -16.44
CA LEU A 236 21.95 10.91 -16.28
C LEU A 236 22.49 10.25 -17.56
N ALA A 237 21.66 9.45 -18.23
CA ALA A 237 22.00 8.85 -19.53
C ALA A 237 22.29 9.91 -20.59
N LEU A 238 21.49 10.99 -20.63
CA LEU A 238 21.71 12.11 -21.58
C LEU A 238 23.04 12.84 -21.34
N PHE A 239 23.42 13.07 -20.08
CA PHE A 239 24.75 13.61 -19.74
C PHE A 239 25.87 12.70 -20.24
N THR A 240 25.72 11.39 -20.05
CA THR A 240 26.71 10.40 -20.46
C THR A 240 26.84 10.37 -21.99
N GLU A 241 25.73 10.35 -22.71
CA GLU A 241 25.70 10.36 -24.17
C GLU A 241 26.33 11.64 -24.73
N ARG A 242 25.94 12.82 -24.19
CA ARG A 242 26.50 14.10 -24.63
C ARG A 242 28.00 14.21 -24.37
N LYS A 243 28.49 13.69 -23.23
CA LYS A 243 29.90 13.64 -22.92
C LYS A 243 30.69 12.82 -23.96
N LEU A 244 30.18 11.65 -24.37
CA LEU A 244 30.78 10.81 -25.41
C LEU A 244 30.82 11.54 -26.75
N GLN A 245 29.74 12.24 -27.13
CA GLN A 245 29.69 13.03 -28.38
C GLN A 245 30.73 14.16 -28.39
N LEU A 246 30.91 14.87 -27.26
CA LEU A 246 31.88 15.96 -27.13
C LEU A 246 33.34 15.47 -27.06
N GLN A 247 33.58 14.23 -26.70
CA GLN A 247 34.92 13.60 -26.69
C GLN A 247 35.30 13.01 -28.05
N ALA A 248 34.32 12.77 -28.92
CA ALA A 248 34.54 12.20 -30.25
C ALA A 248 34.62 13.26 -31.35
N ALA A 249 34.34 14.55 -31.05
CA ALA A 249 34.40 15.69 -31.95
C ALA A 249 35.69 16.45 -31.80
#